data_fb2a5dd8a64045b440a96b6becbfb3f6
#
_entry.id   fb2a5dd8a64045b440a96b6becbfb3f6
#
_cell.length_a   1.000
_cell.length_b   1.000
_cell.length_c   1.000
_cell.angle_alpha   90.00
_cell.angle_beta   90.00
_cell.angle_gamma   90.00
#
_symmetry.space_group_name_H-M   'P 1'
#
loop_
_entity.id
_entity.type
_entity.pdbx_description
1 polymer ?
#
loop_
_entity_poly.entity_id
_entity_poly.type
_entity_poly.pdbx_seq_one_letter_code
_entity_poly.pdbx_strand_id
1 'polypeptide(L)'
;MAVFIYKGMTDKGLIVKNKVEEENKQKLMEKLKQNNITPIDIVRVGFASANKSKKRKNISNAKDILKDINTAQFTTIQTTKAPNRTVERIAMYLDATKKVTVRDIIIFTQDLYLLKKSNFNNIHALTTIIQSTENMSLRGILEDILAGLEAGQYMYSTMEYYSDVFPFIYINMVKVGELSGSLTASLEQAVKYLEESTELTKKVKKILIPNIAQFIGIIVLLVAGTLVAIPQIENLFDELGSDAKLPAITMWFKDFLAKVMEYWFIPTAIVAVIVGIIVFYINTPRGKYNFHYFKYKMPIFGGLIFSLDFSRFIQAIELNVTNGMRIQEALEVSKNITKNQVMLALIETSINNILTGYSWIKPFEDSGLCSMMQTEMLKIGMQTDLTEMLGKLREYMNIDIKNTMEKITAVMPQVVYSVVGVVLIFFVCVILVPIIQVYMGNFLFSAAGV
;
A
#
# COMPACT_ATOMS: atom_id res chain seq x y z
N MET A 1 -5.11 21.28 -23.79
CA MET A 1 -5.64 21.70 -22.48
C MET A 1 -6.00 20.45 -21.70
N ALA A 2 -5.64 20.38 -20.45
CA ALA A 2 -5.98 19.26 -19.57
C ALA A 2 -7.23 19.60 -18.76
N VAL A 3 -8.04 18.59 -18.48
CA VAL A 3 -9.24 18.78 -17.66
C VAL A 3 -8.90 18.42 -16.22
N PHE A 4 -9.17 19.34 -15.31
CA PHE A 4 -8.98 19.16 -13.88
C PHE A 4 -10.32 19.20 -13.15
N ILE A 5 -10.49 18.30 -12.17
CA ILE A 5 -11.56 18.39 -11.18
C ILE A 5 -10.90 18.87 -9.90
N TYR A 6 -11.36 20.00 -9.36
CA TYR A 6 -10.84 20.48 -8.09
C TYR A 6 -11.93 20.53 -7.02
N LYS A 7 -11.50 20.35 -5.78
CA LYS A 7 -12.25 20.59 -4.56
C LYS A 7 -11.51 21.70 -3.79
N GLY A 8 -12.16 22.81 -3.56
CA GLY A 8 -11.56 23.94 -2.88
C GLY A 8 -12.51 24.55 -1.84
N MET A 9 -11.99 25.33 -0.93
CA MET A 9 -12.74 26.04 0.09
C MET A 9 -12.66 27.54 -0.21
N THR A 10 -13.83 28.20 -0.24
CA THR A 10 -13.92 29.66 -0.38
C THR A 10 -13.66 30.34 0.96
N ASP A 11 -13.36 31.64 0.95
CA ASP A 11 -13.18 32.47 2.16
C ASP A 11 -14.38 32.43 3.13
N LYS A 12 -15.56 32.04 2.65
CA LYS A 12 -16.78 31.84 3.46
C LYS A 12 -16.90 30.43 4.04
N GLY A 13 -15.87 29.58 3.93
CA GLY A 13 -15.87 28.20 4.44
C GLY A 13 -16.70 27.20 3.62
N LEU A 14 -17.22 27.59 2.45
CA LEU A 14 -18.00 26.70 1.60
C LEU A 14 -17.07 25.84 0.73
N ILE A 15 -17.33 24.54 0.69
CA ILE A 15 -16.60 23.61 -0.18
C ILE A 15 -17.21 23.64 -1.57
N VAL A 16 -16.41 24.00 -2.57
CA VAL A 16 -16.78 24.02 -3.98
C VAL A 16 -16.05 22.91 -4.71
N LYS A 17 -16.77 22.13 -5.51
CA LYS A 17 -16.20 21.13 -6.42
C LYS A 17 -16.60 21.50 -7.84
N ASN A 18 -15.61 21.70 -8.72
CA ASN A 18 -15.89 22.06 -10.11
C ASN A 18 -14.87 21.40 -11.05
N LYS A 19 -15.19 21.43 -12.35
CA LYS A 19 -14.36 20.90 -13.43
C LYS A 19 -13.91 22.07 -14.29
N VAL A 20 -12.59 22.19 -14.51
CA VAL A 20 -12.00 23.30 -15.28
C VAL A 20 -10.99 22.73 -16.28
N GLU A 21 -10.94 23.33 -17.47
CA GLU A 21 -9.95 23.04 -18.50
C GLU A 21 -8.83 24.08 -18.41
N GLU A 22 -7.62 23.60 -18.07
CA GLU A 22 -6.43 24.44 -18.00
C GLU A 22 -5.23 23.70 -18.63
N GLU A 23 -4.18 24.44 -18.94
CA GLU A 23 -2.99 23.87 -19.55
C GLU A 23 -2.22 22.95 -18.58
N ASN A 24 -2.07 23.40 -17.33
CA ASN A 24 -1.43 22.64 -16.29
C ASN A 24 -2.01 22.92 -14.90
N LYS A 25 -1.63 22.09 -13.90
CA LYS A 25 -2.09 22.21 -12.51
C LYS A 25 -1.66 23.52 -11.86
N GLN A 26 -0.52 24.10 -12.26
CA GLN A 26 0.01 25.35 -11.72
C GLN A 26 -0.87 26.54 -12.12
N LYS A 27 -1.22 26.66 -13.40
CA LYS A 27 -2.13 27.72 -13.89
C LYS A 27 -3.50 27.61 -13.23
N LEU A 28 -4.00 26.38 -13.00
CA LEU A 28 -5.23 26.19 -12.25
C LEU A 28 -5.11 26.67 -10.80
N MET A 29 -3.99 26.40 -10.11
CA MET A 29 -3.77 26.84 -8.73
C MET A 29 -3.67 28.37 -8.63
N GLU A 30 -3.01 29.03 -9.58
CA GLU A 30 -2.96 30.50 -9.65
C GLU A 30 -4.34 31.09 -9.84
N LYS A 31 -5.13 30.52 -10.75
CA LYS A 31 -6.51 30.94 -11.02
C LYS A 31 -7.44 30.71 -9.81
N LEU A 32 -7.26 29.62 -9.07
CA LEU A 32 -8.00 29.38 -7.84
C LEU A 32 -7.62 30.37 -6.74
N LYS A 33 -6.33 30.71 -6.61
CA LYS A 33 -5.86 31.74 -5.68
C LYS A 33 -6.41 33.13 -6.03
N GLN A 34 -6.44 33.51 -7.31
CA GLN A 34 -7.03 34.77 -7.77
C GLN A 34 -8.53 34.86 -7.46
N ASN A 35 -9.22 33.72 -7.41
CA ASN A 35 -10.64 33.64 -7.06
C ASN A 35 -10.91 33.40 -5.58
N ASN A 36 -9.89 33.55 -4.70
CA ASN A 36 -9.99 33.34 -3.26
C ASN A 36 -10.49 31.91 -2.89
N ILE A 37 -10.11 30.93 -3.68
CA ILE A 37 -10.43 29.51 -3.42
C ILE A 37 -9.15 28.80 -3.01
N THR A 38 -9.11 28.31 -1.77
CA THR A 38 -8.01 27.48 -1.27
C THR A 38 -8.24 26.03 -1.76
N PRO A 39 -7.38 25.49 -2.62
CA PRO A 39 -7.56 24.14 -3.13
C PRO A 39 -7.30 23.09 -2.03
N ILE A 40 -8.24 22.15 -1.86
CA ILE A 40 -8.13 21.00 -0.95
C ILE A 40 -7.65 19.77 -1.72
N ASP A 41 -8.18 19.59 -2.94
CA ASP A 41 -7.85 18.44 -3.79
C ASP A 41 -7.99 18.83 -5.26
N ILE A 42 -7.03 18.40 -6.11
CA ILE A 42 -7.04 18.66 -7.55
C ILE A 42 -6.66 17.36 -8.27
N VAL A 43 -7.60 16.81 -9.00
CA VAL A 43 -7.44 15.58 -9.79
C VAL A 43 -7.44 15.93 -11.27
N ARG A 44 -6.41 15.53 -12.01
CA ARG A 44 -6.36 15.64 -13.47
C ARG A 44 -7.17 14.52 -14.12
N VAL A 45 -8.13 14.87 -14.97
CA VAL A 45 -8.85 13.92 -15.79
C VAL A 45 -8.15 13.89 -17.15
N GLY A 46 -7.43 12.81 -17.46
CA GLY A 46 -6.69 12.67 -18.70
C GLY A 46 -7.64 12.68 -19.91
N PHE A 47 -7.46 13.62 -20.82
CA PHE A 47 -8.05 13.58 -22.16
C PHE A 47 -6.97 13.27 -23.19
N ALA A 48 -7.15 12.16 -23.90
CA ALA A 48 -6.56 12.00 -25.20
C ALA A 48 -7.24 13.00 -26.14
N SER A 49 -6.69 14.21 -26.29
CA SER A 49 -7.23 15.23 -27.17
C SER A 49 -6.47 15.27 -28.49
N ALA A 50 -7.21 15.01 -29.55
CA ALA A 50 -7.21 15.74 -30.81
C ALA A 50 -5.86 16.15 -31.43
N ASN A 51 -4.96 15.19 -31.67
CA ASN A 51 -3.94 15.39 -32.68
C ASN A 51 -4.03 14.36 -33.83
N LYS A 52 -5.26 14.00 -34.22
CA LYS A 52 -5.53 13.03 -35.30
C LYS A 52 -5.66 13.69 -36.70
N SER A 53 -5.47 14.99 -36.85
CA SER A 53 -5.69 15.64 -38.15
C SER A 53 -4.43 15.96 -38.98
N LYS A 54 -3.21 15.81 -38.42
CA LYS A 54 -1.97 16.10 -39.19
C LYS A 54 -1.13 14.91 -39.62
N LYS A 55 -1.52 13.67 -39.30
CA LYS A 55 -0.73 12.45 -39.64
C LYS A 55 -1.25 11.68 -40.86
N ARG A 56 -2.17 12.25 -41.66
CA ARG A 56 -2.72 11.59 -42.86
C ARG A 56 -2.03 11.91 -44.17
N LYS A 57 -0.98 12.73 -44.18
CA LYS A 57 -0.32 13.15 -45.44
C LYS A 57 1.04 12.50 -45.77
N ASN A 58 1.60 11.67 -44.83
CA ASN A 58 2.92 11.04 -45.07
C ASN A 58 2.89 9.51 -45.14
N ILE A 59 1.72 8.87 -45.34
CA ILE A 59 1.64 7.39 -45.42
C ILE A 59 1.72 6.88 -46.87
N SER A 60 1.71 7.76 -47.88
CA SER A 60 1.85 7.35 -49.28
C SER A 60 3.26 6.87 -49.65
N ASN A 61 4.31 7.35 -48.96
CA ASN A 61 5.69 6.96 -49.28
C ASN A 61 6.20 5.71 -48.57
N ALA A 62 5.49 5.23 -47.53
CA ALA A 62 5.89 4.01 -46.81
C ALA A 62 5.42 2.71 -47.51
N LYS A 63 4.46 2.81 -48.43
CA LYS A 63 3.99 1.63 -49.19
C LYS A 63 4.88 1.23 -50.35
N ASP A 64 5.69 2.14 -50.86
CA ASP A 64 6.62 1.85 -51.98
C ASP A 64 7.94 1.23 -51.52
N ILE A 65 8.34 1.45 -50.26
CA ILE A 65 9.56 0.85 -49.66
C ILE A 65 9.33 -0.60 -49.25
N LEU A 66 8.09 -1.02 -49.00
CA LEU A 66 7.76 -2.39 -48.60
C LEU A 66 7.53 -3.36 -49.75
N LYS A 67 7.64 -2.92 -51.01
CA LYS A 67 7.50 -3.79 -52.16
C LYS A 67 8.74 -4.57 -52.58
N ASP A 68 9.91 -4.20 -52.04
CA ASP A 68 11.20 -4.81 -52.37
C ASP A 68 11.74 -5.77 -51.27
N ILE A 69 10.99 -6.03 -50.22
CA ILE A 69 11.36 -7.05 -49.23
C ILE A 69 10.59 -8.33 -49.55
N ASN A 70 11.31 -9.22 -50.21
CA ASN A 70 10.89 -10.52 -50.71
C ASN A 70 10.13 -11.36 -49.70
N THR A 71 8.95 -11.78 -50.08
CA THR A 71 8.06 -12.76 -49.48
C THR A 71 8.75 -14.12 -49.27
N ALA A 72 9.40 -14.30 -48.15
CA ALA A 72 9.63 -15.66 -47.62
C ALA A 72 9.62 -15.62 -46.09
N GLN A 73 8.65 -16.34 -45.54
CA GLN A 73 8.51 -16.69 -44.10
C GLN A 73 7.85 -15.64 -43.17
N PHE A 74 6.56 -15.42 -43.33
CA PHE A 74 5.70 -15.17 -42.18
C PHE A 74 4.43 -16.04 -42.28
N THR A 75 4.51 -17.15 -41.59
CA THR A 75 3.40 -18.04 -41.32
C THR A 75 2.36 -17.31 -40.48
N THR A 76 1.16 -17.24 -41.01
CA THR A 76 -0.16 -17.17 -40.34
C THR A 76 -0.22 -16.43 -39.00
N ILE A 77 -0.40 -15.10 -39.04
CA ILE A 77 -1.01 -14.37 -37.95
C ILE A 77 -2.52 -14.59 -38.07
N GLN A 78 -3.06 -15.36 -37.11
CA GLN A 78 -4.52 -15.47 -36.94
C GLN A 78 -5.13 -14.08 -36.86
N THR A 79 -6.08 -13.81 -37.73
CA THR A 79 -6.95 -12.62 -37.67
C THR A 79 -7.73 -12.61 -36.37
N THR A 80 -7.19 -11.97 -35.36
CA THR A 80 -7.97 -11.59 -34.19
C THR A 80 -9.06 -10.61 -34.63
N LYS A 81 -10.32 -10.97 -34.43
CA LYS A 81 -11.50 -10.12 -34.64
C LYS A 81 -11.19 -8.72 -34.09
N ALA A 82 -11.48 -7.70 -34.93
CA ALA A 82 -11.37 -6.30 -34.53
C ALA A 82 -12.07 -6.09 -33.18
N PRO A 83 -11.36 -5.57 -32.18
CA PRO A 83 -11.96 -5.39 -30.87
C PRO A 83 -13.13 -4.42 -30.95
N ASN A 84 -14.22 -4.78 -30.28
CA ASN A 84 -15.43 -3.96 -30.21
C ASN A 84 -15.06 -2.54 -29.72
N ARG A 85 -15.43 -1.51 -30.49
CA ARG A 85 -15.17 -0.09 -30.16
C ARG A 85 -15.59 0.30 -28.73
N THR A 86 -16.55 -0.42 -28.15
CA THR A 86 -17.01 -0.24 -26.76
C THR A 86 -16.00 -0.79 -25.75
N VAL A 87 -15.35 -1.92 -26.05
CA VAL A 87 -14.33 -2.54 -25.18
C VAL A 87 -13.05 -1.69 -25.20
N GLU A 88 -12.65 -1.17 -26.35
CA GLU A 88 -11.53 -0.22 -26.46
C GLU A 88 -11.78 1.08 -25.69
N ARG A 89 -13.00 1.61 -25.74
CA ARG A 89 -13.36 2.80 -24.96
C ARG A 89 -13.37 2.55 -23.45
N ILE A 90 -13.86 1.38 -23.03
CA ILE A 90 -13.85 0.98 -21.62
C ILE A 90 -12.40 0.72 -21.15
N ALA A 91 -11.59 0.02 -21.94
CA ALA A 91 -10.18 -0.20 -21.62
C ALA A 91 -9.41 1.13 -21.55
N MET A 92 -9.65 2.07 -22.47
CA MET A 92 -9.05 3.40 -22.48
C MET A 92 -9.50 4.25 -21.28
N TYR A 93 -10.76 4.09 -20.83
CA TYR A 93 -11.28 4.75 -19.64
C TYR A 93 -10.70 4.16 -18.35
N LEU A 94 -10.55 2.84 -18.30
CA LEU A 94 -9.92 2.13 -17.16
C LEU A 94 -8.42 2.45 -17.07
N ASP A 95 -7.72 2.55 -18.18
CA ASP A 95 -6.29 2.93 -18.20
C ASP A 95 -6.08 4.40 -17.81
N ALA A 96 -7.00 5.30 -18.17
CA ALA A 96 -6.95 6.71 -17.77
C ALA A 96 -7.22 6.92 -16.28
N THR A 97 -7.88 5.96 -15.60
CA THR A 97 -8.16 5.98 -14.15
C THR A 97 -7.17 5.15 -13.35
N LYS A 98 -6.20 4.51 -14.00
CA LYS A 98 -5.23 3.64 -13.35
C LYS A 98 -4.32 4.46 -12.44
N LYS A 99 -4.38 4.15 -11.15
CA LYS A 99 -3.54 4.80 -10.15
C LYS A 99 -2.05 4.52 -10.41
N VAL A 100 -1.22 5.55 -10.30
CA VAL A 100 0.24 5.39 -10.39
C VAL A 100 0.73 4.50 -9.25
N THR A 101 1.48 3.47 -9.60
CA THR A 101 2.06 2.52 -8.63
C THR A 101 3.51 2.91 -8.31
N VAL A 102 4.00 2.43 -7.16
CA VAL A 102 5.42 2.64 -6.80
C VAL A 102 6.35 2.00 -7.84
N ARG A 103 5.91 0.91 -8.50
CA ARG A 103 6.67 0.27 -9.59
C ARG A 103 6.84 1.20 -10.78
N ASP A 104 5.79 1.94 -11.14
CA ASP A 104 5.84 2.90 -12.25
C ASP A 104 6.86 4.01 -11.95
N ILE A 105 6.93 4.45 -10.68
CA ILE A 105 7.92 5.45 -10.23
C ILE A 105 9.34 4.88 -10.26
N ILE A 106 9.54 3.62 -9.86
CA ILE A 106 10.85 2.95 -9.94
C ILE A 106 11.33 2.91 -11.40
N ILE A 107 10.50 2.44 -12.31
CA ILE A 107 10.84 2.36 -13.75
C ILE A 107 11.17 3.76 -14.29
N PHE A 108 10.31 4.74 -14.02
CA PHE A 108 10.57 6.14 -14.38
C PHE A 108 11.92 6.64 -13.87
N THR A 109 12.22 6.36 -12.59
CA THR A 109 13.47 6.83 -11.96
C THR A 109 14.69 6.12 -12.52
N GLN A 110 14.61 4.81 -12.81
CA GLN A 110 15.65 4.03 -13.46
C GLN A 110 15.95 4.55 -14.87
N ASP A 111 14.91 4.79 -15.65
CA ASP A 111 15.05 5.32 -17.01
C ASP A 111 15.66 6.71 -17.00
N LEU A 112 15.21 7.57 -16.09
CA LEU A 112 15.77 8.90 -15.92
C LEU A 112 17.25 8.84 -15.48
N TYR A 113 17.60 7.97 -14.52
CA TYR A 113 18.96 7.73 -14.09
C TYR A 113 19.87 7.30 -15.26
N LEU A 114 19.42 6.31 -16.04
CA LEU A 114 20.21 5.80 -17.18
C LEU A 114 20.43 6.86 -18.25
N LEU A 115 19.43 7.65 -18.59
CA LEU A 115 19.54 8.74 -19.55
C LEU A 115 20.44 9.85 -19.02
N LYS A 116 20.34 10.21 -17.72
CA LYS A 116 21.24 11.20 -17.09
C LYS A 116 22.68 10.71 -17.02
N LYS A 117 22.90 9.42 -16.72
CA LYS A 117 24.23 8.79 -16.75
C LYS A 117 24.86 8.82 -18.17
N SER A 118 24.01 8.81 -19.20
CA SER A 118 24.41 8.96 -20.59
C SER A 118 24.51 10.43 -21.05
N ASN A 119 24.55 11.38 -20.11
CA ASN A 119 24.67 12.84 -20.34
C ASN A 119 23.51 13.46 -21.13
N PHE A 120 22.32 12.83 -21.16
CA PHE A 120 21.15 13.48 -21.72
C PHE A 120 20.72 14.68 -20.87
N ASN A 121 20.28 15.74 -21.53
CA ASN A 121 19.67 16.89 -20.86
C ASN A 121 18.30 16.47 -20.26
N ASN A 122 17.85 17.13 -19.19
CA ASN A 122 16.62 16.77 -18.46
C ASN A 122 15.37 16.80 -19.36
N ILE A 123 15.25 17.81 -20.24
CA ILE A 123 14.12 17.94 -21.17
C ILE A 123 14.08 16.77 -22.14
N HIS A 124 15.22 16.43 -22.76
CA HIS A 124 15.29 15.34 -23.72
C HIS A 124 15.08 13.96 -23.07
N ALA A 125 15.62 13.76 -21.87
CA ALA A 125 15.41 12.55 -21.09
C ALA A 125 13.91 12.37 -20.75
N LEU A 126 13.23 13.39 -20.22
CA LEU A 126 11.81 13.33 -19.92
C LEU A 126 10.95 13.13 -21.17
N THR A 127 11.26 13.81 -22.28
CA THR A 127 10.52 13.63 -23.54
C THR A 127 10.58 12.17 -24.02
N THR A 128 11.76 11.54 -23.89
CA THR A 128 11.94 10.13 -24.26
C THR A 128 11.13 9.20 -23.34
N ILE A 129 11.17 9.43 -22.03
CA ILE A 129 10.45 8.61 -21.05
C ILE A 129 8.94 8.75 -21.21
N ILE A 130 8.42 9.96 -21.45
CA ILE A 130 7.00 10.20 -21.71
C ILE A 130 6.48 9.35 -22.88
N GLN A 131 7.29 9.18 -23.93
CA GLN A 131 6.91 8.38 -25.10
C GLN A 131 6.81 6.88 -24.78
N SER A 132 7.64 6.37 -23.88
CA SER A 132 7.69 4.96 -23.46
C SER A 132 6.76 4.63 -22.29
N THR A 133 6.25 5.64 -21.55
CA THR A 133 5.41 5.43 -20.38
C THR A 133 4.03 4.90 -20.75
N GLU A 134 3.68 3.70 -20.28
CA GLU A 134 2.38 3.07 -20.54
C GLU A 134 1.26 3.64 -19.66
N ASN A 135 1.56 3.96 -18.39
CA ASN A 135 0.59 4.49 -17.43
C ASN A 135 0.21 5.94 -17.79
N MET A 136 -1.03 6.13 -18.29
CA MET A 136 -1.51 7.43 -18.73
C MET A 136 -1.55 8.49 -17.62
N SER A 137 -1.81 8.09 -16.37
CA SER A 137 -1.80 9.01 -15.24
C SER A 137 -0.38 9.50 -14.95
N LEU A 138 0.62 8.59 -14.98
CA LEU A 138 2.01 8.98 -14.81
C LEU A 138 2.49 9.84 -15.99
N ARG A 139 2.14 9.46 -17.22
CA ARG A 139 2.48 10.23 -18.42
C ARG A 139 2.02 11.69 -18.31
N GLY A 140 0.77 11.90 -17.88
CA GLY A 140 0.25 13.25 -17.68
C GLY A 140 1.01 14.06 -16.63
N ILE A 141 1.45 13.41 -15.53
CA ILE A 141 2.30 14.05 -14.51
C ILE A 141 3.67 14.40 -15.08
N LEU A 142 4.27 13.50 -15.86
CA LEU A 142 5.57 13.73 -16.50
C LEU A 142 5.50 14.86 -17.55
N GLU A 143 4.38 14.98 -18.29
CA GLU A 143 4.13 16.11 -19.19
C GLU A 143 4.08 17.45 -18.42
N ASP A 144 3.46 17.47 -17.24
CA ASP A 144 3.45 18.68 -16.38
C ASP A 144 4.86 19.01 -15.84
N ILE A 145 5.65 18.00 -15.49
CA ILE A 145 7.05 18.18 -15.07
C ILE A 145 7.89 18.72 -16.24
N LEU A 146 7.68 18.20 -17.45
CA LEU A 146 8.36 18.68 -18.65
C LEU A 146 8.03 20.14 -18.93
N ALA A 147 6.73 20.51 -18.88
CA ALA A 147 6.31 21.90 -19.07
C ALA A 147 6.91 22.85 -18.03
N GLY A 148 7.06 22.40 -16.77
CA GLY A 148 7.76 23.14 -15.72
C GLY A 148 9.24 23.37 -16.05
N LEU A 149 9.95 22.34 -16.51
CA LEU A 149 11.35 22.44 -16.94
C LEU A 149 11.52 23.35 -18.15
N GLU A 150 10.62 23.28 -19.15
CA GLU A 150 10.65 24.19 -20.30
C GLU A 150 10.41 25.64 -19.90
N ALA A 151 9.66 25.89 -18.82
CA ALA A 151 9.47 27.19 -18.23
C ALA A 151 10.63 27.63 -17.31
N GLY A 152 11.74 26.85 -17.22
CA GLY A 152 12.90 27.16 -16.40
C GLY A 152 12.75 26.82 -14.91
N GLN A 153 11.72 26.06 -14.54
CA GLN A 153 11.53 25.60 -13.15
C GLN A 153 12.33 24.30 -12.90
N TYR A 154 12.66 24.05 -11.65
CA TYR A 154 13.25 22.78 -11.24
C TYR A 154 12.23 21.64 -11.29
N MET A 155 12.68 20.43 -11.60
CA MET A 155 11.85 19.23 -11.65
C MET A 155 11.18 18.95 -10.29
N TYR A 156 11.95 19.07 -9.18
CA TYR A 156 11.42 18.84 -7.84
C TYR A 156 10.26 19.77 -7.50
N SER A 157 10.27 21.02 -7.96
CA SER A 157 9.21 21.97 -7.63
C SER A 157 7.86 21.58 -8.24
N THR A 158 7.88 20.99 -9.43
CA THR A 158 6.65 20.44 -10.03
C THR A 158 6.25 19.11 -9.36
N MET A 159 7.22 18.27 -8.95
CA MET A 159 6.94 17.04 -8.22
C MET A 159 6.28 17.28 -6.85
N GLU A 160 6.57 18.39 -6.17
CA GLU A 160 5.93 18.77 -4.90
C GLU A 160 4.40 18.89 -5.01
N TYR A 161 3.86 19.25 -6.18
CA TYR A 161 2.41 19.28 -6.43
C TYR A 161 1.79 17.88 -6.52
N TYR A 162 2.61 16.86 -6.70
CA TYR A 162 2.20 15.46 -6.83
C TYR A 162 2.74 14.61 -5.66
N SER A 163 2.71 15.18 -4.44
CA SER A 163 3.19 14.52 -3.21
C SER A 163 2.39 13.26 -2.82
N ASP A 164 1.20 13.06 -3.39
CA ASP A 164 0.41 11.84 -3.30
C ASP A 164 0.94 10.70 -4.18
N VAL A 165 1.73 11.03 -5.22
CA VAL A 165 2.36 10.10 -6.14
C VAL A 165 3.83 9.89 -5.77
N PHE A 166 4.61 10.97 -5.67
CA PHE A 166 6.04 10.89 -5.33
C PHE A 166 6.24 10.93 -3.83
N PRO A 167 6.94 9.93 -3.23
CA PRO A 167 7.28 9.98 -1.82
C PRO A 167 8.10 11.21 -1.46
N PHE A 168 7.86 11.79 -0.30
CA PHE A 168 8.55 13.01 0.13
C PHE A 168 10.09 12.89 0.11
N ILE A 169 10.62 11.75 0.55
CA ILE A 169 12.06 11.44 0.47
C ILE A 169 12.57 11.51 -0.98
N TYR A 170 11.80 10.95 -1.92
CA TYR A 170 12.15 10.96 -3.33
C TYR A 170 12.24 12.39 -3.88
N ILE A 171 11.26 13.24 -3.56
CA ILE A 171 11.24 14.65 -3.96
C ILE A 171 12.48 15.37 -3.39
N ASN A 172 12.82 15.12 -2.12
CA ASN A 172 14.01 15.72 -1.51
C ASN A 172 15.33 15.25 -2.16
N MET A 173 15.44 13.98 -2.54
CA MET A 173 16.61 13.48 -3.28
C MET A 173 16.76 14.20 -4.61
N VAL A 174 15.67 14.34 -5.36
CA VAL A 174 15.67 15.08 -6.63
C VAL A 174 16.05 16.54 -6.40
N LYS A 175 15.48 17.19 -5.38
CA LYS A 175 15.77 18.57 -4.99
C LYS A 175 17.25 18.78 -4.71
N VAL A 176 17.84 17.96 -3.85
CA VAL A 176 19.27 18.04 -3.51
C VAL A 176 20.11 17.80 -4.76
N GLY A 177 19.76 16.80 -5.59
CA GLY A 177 20.48 16.51 -6.83
C GLY A 177 20.43 17.63 -7.86
N GLU A 178 19.31 18.32 -8.00
CA GLU A 178 19.17 19.47 -8.91
C GLU A 178 19.93 20.69 -8.40
N LEU A 179 19.82 21.01 -7.11
CA LEU A 179 20.47 22.18 -6.51
C LEU A 179 22.00 22.03 -6.41
N SER A 180 22.49 20.81 -6.19
CA SER A 180 23.93 20.52 -6.11
C SER A 180 24.57 20.19 -7.47
N GLY A 181 23.77 20.07 -8.54
CA GLY A 181 24.25 19.60 -9.85
C GLY A 181 24.61 18.11 -9.92
N SER A 182 24.31 17.35 -8.87
CA SER A 182 24.63 15.91 -8.77
C SER A 182 23.40 15.01 -8.98
N LEU A 183 22.47 15.41 -9.87
CA LEU A 183 21.19 14.73 -10.09
C LEU A 183 21.36 13.23 -10.39
N THR A 184 22.40 12.84 -11.15
CA THR A 184 22.65 11.43 -11.49
C THR A 184 22.89 10.58 -10.24
N ALA A 185 23.74 11.06 -9.32
CA ALA A 185 24.03 10.34 -8.07
C ALA A 185 22.80 10.28 -7.15
N SER A 186 22.03 11.37 -7.08
CA SER A 186 20.79 11.43 -6.30
C SER A 186 19.71 10.49 -6.86
N LEU A 187 19.59 10.35 -8.19
CA LEU A 187 18.67 9.42 -8.83
C LEU A 187 19.07 7.96 -8.57
N GLU A 188 20.36 7.64 -8.59
CA GLU A 188 20.86 6.31 -8.23
C GLU A 188 20.47 5.92 -6.80
N GLN A 189 20.65 6.83 -5.85
CA GLN A 189 20.20 6.64 -4.46
C GLN A 189 18.67 6.51 -4.37
N ALA A 190 17.92 7.29 -5.15
CA ALA A 190 16.48 7.26 -5.19
C ALA A 190 15.93 5.93 -5.71
N VAL A 191 16.55 5.36 -6.76
CA VAL A 191 16.21 4.01 -7.26
C VAL A 191 16.41 3.00 -6.15
N LYS A 192 17.59 2.98 -5.53
CA LYS A 192 17.91 2.03 -4.44
C LYS A 192 16.91 2.13 -3.29
N TYR A 193 16.59 3.36 -2.86
CA TYR A 193 15.59 3.61 -1.82
C TYR A 193 14.21 3.05 -2.17
N LEU A 194 13.71 3.32 -3.38
CA LEU A 194 12.40 2.86 -3.82
C LEU A 194 12.34 1.34 -3.96
N GLU A 195 13.39 0.72 -4.47
CA GLU A 195 13.51 -0.74 -4.60
C GLU A 195 13.51 -1.42 -3.23
N GLU A 196 14.40 -1.00 -2.31
CA GLU A 196 14.49 -1.55 -0.95
C GLU A 196 13.15 -1.43 -0.20
N SER A 197 12.53 -0.24 -0.22
CA SER A 197 11.24 0.01 0.42
C SER A 197 10.11 -0.85 -0.15
N THR A 198 10.13 -1.07 -1.48
CA THR A 198 9.12 -1.88 -2.17
C THR A 198 9.33 -3.36 -1.91
N GLU A 199 10.58 -3.83 -1.90
CA GLU A 199 10.91 -5.23 -1.61
C GLU A 199 10.45 -5.64 -0.21
N LEU A 200 10.73 -4.81 0.80
CA LEU A 200 10.27 -5.05 2.17
C LEU A 200 8.74 -5.16 2.23
N THR A 201 8.04 -4.24 1.60
CA THR A 201 6.57 -4.24 1.56
C THR A 201 6.02 -5.49 0.86
N LYS A 202 6.64 -5.92 -0.25
CA LYS A 202 6.25 -7.14 -0.97
C LYS A 202 6.49 -8.39 -0.12
N LYS A 203 7.61 -8.48 0.59
CA LYS A 203 7.92 -9.61 1.49
C LYS A 203 6.86 -9.73 2.59
N VAL A 204 6.49 -8.63 3.25
CA VAL A 204 5.42 -8.62 4.27
C VAL A 204 4.09 -9.09 3.69
N LYS A 205 3.67 -8.55 2.54
CA LYS A 205 2.43 -8.97 1.88
C LYS A 205 2.44 -10.45 1.49
N LYS A 206 3.57 -10.96 1.00
CA LYS A 206 3.72 -12.37 0.63
C LYS A 206 3.51 -13.31 1.81
N ILE A 207 3.87 -12.88 3.01
CA ILE A 207 3.64 -13.66 4.24
C ILE A 207 2.18 -13.56 4.68
N LEU A 208 1.60 -12.36 4.69
CA LEU A 208 0.28 -12.11 5.28
C LEU A 208 -0.88 -12.61 4.42
N ILE A 209 -0.85 -12.37 3.10
CA ILE A 209 -2.00 -12.64 2.21
C ILE A 209 -2.43 -14.11 2.22
N PRO A 210 -1.54 -15.12 2.05
CA PRO A 210 -1.96 -16.52 2.03
C PRO A 210 -2.54 -16.97 3.38
N ASN A 211 -1.96 -16.50 4.50
CA ASN A 211 -2.47 -16.85 5.82
C ASN A 211 -3.86 -16.27 6.08
N ILE A 212 -4.12 -15.02 5.70
CA ILE A 212 -5.44 -14.41 5.80
C ILE A 212 -6.46 -15.17 4.92
N ALA A 213 -6.10 -15.50 3.68
CA ALA A 213 -6.96 -16.27 2.79
C ALA A 213 -7.30 -17.65 3.37
N GLN A 214 -6.34 -18.32 4.01
CA GLN A 214 -6.55 -19.59 4.66
C GLN A 214 -7.50 -19.47 5.86
N PHE A 215 -7.36 -18.44 6.72
CA PHE A 215 -8.31 -18.18 7.81
C PHE A 215 -9.74 -17.95 7.32
N ILE A 216 -9.91 -17.15 6.26
CA ILE A 216 -11.22 -16.93 5.65
C ILE A 216 -11.80 -18.24 5.11
N GLY A 217 -10.97 -19.04 4.43
CA GLY A 217 -11.37 -20.36 3.90
C GLY A 217 -11.86 -21.31 5.00
N ILE A 218 -11.20 -21.35 6.16
CA ILE A 218 -11.59 -22.17 7.32
C ILE A 218 -12.96 -21.71 7.85
N ILE A 219 -13.18 -20.40 8.00
CA ILE A 219 -14.47 -19.86 8.49
C ILE A 219 -15.59 -20.22 7.51
N VAL A 220 -15.37 -20.05 6.20
CA VAL A 220 -16.35 -20.39 5.16
C VAL A 220 -16.67 -21.88 5.20
N LEU A 221 -15.66 -22.74 5.32
CA LEU A 221 -15.85 -24.18 5.39
C LEU A 221 -16.63 -24.60 6.65
N LEU A 222 -16.34 -23.99 7.80
CA LEU A 222 -17.06 -24.23 9.04
C LEU A 222 -18.54 -23.87 8.89
N VAL A 223 -18.85 -22.67 8.40
CA VAL A 223 -20.24 -22.21 8.24
C VAL A 223 -20.97 -23.07 7.21
N ALA A 224 -20.40 -23.26 6.01
CA ALA A 224 -21.02 -24.03 4.94
C ALA A 224 -21.20 -25.51 5.33
N GLY A 225 -20.17 -26.12 5.96
CA GLY A 225 -20.23 -27.48 6.42
C GLY A 225 -21.33 -27.72 7.46
N THR A 226 -21.50 -26.79 8.40
CA THR A 226 -22.54 -26.88 9.43
C THR A 226 -23.93 -26.69 8.85
N LEU A 227 -24.13 -25.76 7.92
CA LEU A 227 -25.43 -25.53 7.25
C LEU A 227 -25.90 -26.73 6.43
N VAL A 228 -24.98 -27.54 5.90
CA VAL A 228 -25.28 -28.74 5.15
C VAL A 228 -25.49 -29.95 6.08
N ALA A 229 -24.63 -30.10 7.10
CA ALA A 229 -24.61 -31.29 7.95
C ALA A 229 -25.76 -31.32 8.97
N ILE A 230 -26.11 -30.17 9.59
CA ILE A 230 -27.16 -30.17 10.63
C ILE A 230 -28.51 -30.64 10.11
N PRO A 231 -29.08 -30.20 8.96
CA PRO A 231 -30.31 -30.70 8.45
C PRO A 231 -30.31 -32.21 8.13
N GLN A 232 -29.17 -32.72 7.64
CA GLN A 232 -29.03 -34.15 7.37
C GLN A 232 -29.06 -34.99 8.67
N ILE A 233 -28.41 -34.48 9.73
CA ILE A 233 -28.45 -35.15 11.04
C ILE A 233 -29.88 -35.11 11.61
N GLU A 234 -30.62 -34.02 11.49
CA GLU A 234 -32.00 -33.91 11.94
C GLU A 234 -32.90 -34.93 11.22
N ASN A 235 -32.80 -35.02 9.89
CA ASN A 235 -33.54 -36.03 9.13
C ASN A 235 -33.24 -37.46 9.59
N LEU A 236 -32.01 -37.76 9.94
CA LEU A 236 -31.64 -39.07 10.51
C LEU A 236 -32.26 -39.31 11.89
N PHE A 237 -32.36 -38.30 12.74
CA PHE A 237 -33.06 -38.42 14.04
C PHE A 237 -34.56 -38.64 13.85
N ASP A 238 -35.20 -37.96 12.89
CA ASP A 238 -36.62 -38.07 12.60
C ASP A 238 -36.98 -39.45 11.98
N GLU A 239 -36.11 -39.96 11.08
CA GLU A 239 -36.32 -41.29 10.45
C GLU A 239 -36.20 -42.44 11.43
N LEU A 240 -35.34 -42.31 12.45
CA LEU A 240 -35.10 -43.34 13.45
C LEU A 240 -36.17 -43.37 14.56
N GLY A 241 -37.12 -42.42 14.56
CA GLY A 241 -38.22 -42.37 15.53
C GLY A 241 -37.76 -42.30 16.99
N SER A 242 -36.54 -41.91 17.24
CA SER A 242 -35.96 -41.88 18.57
C SER A 242 -36.33 -40.57 19.28
N ASP A 243 -36.78 -40.66 20.52
CA ASP A 243 -36.93 -39.55 21.46
C ASP A 243 -35.59 -38.88 21.81
N ALA A 244 -34.52 -39.26 21.10
CA ALA A 244 -33.19 -38.78 21.33
C ALA A 244 -33.06 -37.30 20.86
N LYS A 245 -32.87 -36.42 21.83
CA LYS A 245 -32.65 -35.00 21.55
C LYS A 245 -31.23 -34.77 21.09
N LEU A 246 -31.04 -33.86 20.11
CA LEU A 246 -29.74 -33.41 19.69
C LEU A 246 -28.89 -32.90 20.89
N PRO A 247 -27.58 -33.13 20.90
CA PRO A 247 -26.70 -32.61 21.94
C PRO A 247 -26.87 -31.09 22.13
N ALA A 248 -26.77 -30.63 23.38
CA ALA A 248 -26.98 -29.21 23.72
C ALA A 248 -26.09 -28.26 22.91
N ILE A 249 -24.86 -28.67 22.60
CA ILE A 249 -23.91 -27.87 21.82
C ILE A 249 -24.36 -27.73 20.36
N THR A 250 -24.90 -28.80 19.78
CA THR A 250 -25.42 -28.79 18.39
C THR A 250 -26.70 -27.94 18.30
N MET A 251 -27.64 -28.08 19.27
CA MET A 251 -28.84 -27.27 19.36
C MET A 251 -28.49 -25.78 19.53
N TRP A 252 -27.62 -25.46 20.47
CA TRP A 252 -27.15 -24.08 20.68
C TRP A 252 -26.58 -23.48 19.40
N PHE A 253 -25.72 -24.22 18.71
CA PHE A 253 -25.06 -23.73 17.50
C PHE A 253 -26.02 -23.59 16.33
N LYS A 254 -26.99 -24.54 16.19
CA LYS A 254 -28.12 -24.45 15.22
C LYS A 254 -28.94 -23.19 15.46
N ASP A 255 -29.42 -23.01 16.72
CA ASP A 255 -30.26 -21.87 17.11
C ASP A 255 -29.48 -20.54 16.92
N PHE A 256 -28.18 -20.55 17.21
CA PHE A 256 -27.30 -19.38 16.94
C PHE A 256 -27.26 -19.08 15.44
N LEU A 257 -27.00 -20.08 14.58
CA LEU A 257 -26.97 -19.88 13.13
C LEU A 257 -28.31 -19.46 12.58
N ALA A 258 -29.40 -20.11 13.00
CA ALA A 258 -30.74 -19.77 12.58
C ALA A 258 -31.08 -18.30 12.91
N LYS A 259 -30.78 -17.86 14.13
CA LYS A 259 -30.98 -16.47 14.54
C LYS A 259 -30.10 -15.49 13.75
N VAL A 260 -28.83 -15.86 13.49
CA VAL A 260 -27.94 -15.05 12.67
C VAL A 260 -28.47 -14.94 11.24
N MET A 261 -29.03 -15.99 10.67
CA MET A 261 -29.62 -15.98 9.31
C MET A 261 -30.95 -15.26 9.24
N GLU A 262 -31.84 -15.45 10.22
CA GLU A 262 -33.14 -14.78 10.32
C GLU A 262 -32.98 -13.27 10.54
N TYR A 263 -32.09 -12.90 11.45
CA TYR A 263 -31.84 -11.51 11.82
C TYR A 263 -30.46 -11.00 11.31
N TRP A 264 -30.02 -11.44 10.12
CA TRP A 264 -28.69 -11.12 9.57
C TRP A 264 -28.34 -9.65 9.60
N PHE A 265 -29.34 -8.76 9.54
CA PHE A 265 -29.16 -7.32 9.62
C PHE A 265 -28.74 -6.84 11.03
N ILE A 266 -29.14 -7.56 12.12
CA ILE A 266 -28.78 -7.20 13.50
C ILE A 266 -27.27 -7.40 13.75
N PRO A 267 -26.69 -8.61 13.56
CA PRO A 267 -25.25 -8.77 13.71
C PRO A 267 -24.46 -7.87 12.74
N THR A 268 -24.95 -7.68 11.51
CA THR A 268 -24.33 -6.76 10.55
C THR A 268 -24.38 -5.30 11.04
N ALA A 269 -25.50 -4.86 11.60
CA ALA A 269 -25.63 -3.52 12.17
C ALA A 269 -24.74 -3.35 13.42
N ILE A 270 -24.67 -4.36 14.30
CA ILE A 270 -23.79 -4.36 15.47
C ILE A 270 -22.32 -4.25 15.04
N VAL A 271 -21.90 -5.06 14.06
CA VAL A 271 -20.53 -4.99 13.52
C VAL A 271 -20.29 -3.61 12.88
N ALA A 272 -21.24 -3.09 12.11
CA ALA A 272 -21.13 -1.76 11.50
C ALA A 272 -20.99 -0.64 12.56
N VAL A 273 -21.77 -0.71 13.64
CA VAL A 273 -21.69 0.23 14.76
C VAL A 273 -20.35 0.11 15.49
N ILE A 274 -19.89 -1.11 15.78
CA ILE A 274 -18.58 -1.35 16.42
C ILE A 274 -17.46 -0.81 15.52
N VAL A 275 -17.47 -1.13 14.23
CA VAL A 275 -16.50 -0.61 13.25
C VAL A 275 -16.59 0.92 13.18
N GLY A 276 -17.80 1.49 13.17
CA GLY A 276 -18.03 2.93 13.20
C GLY A 276 -17.41 3.59 14.44
N ILE A 277 -17.63 3.03 15.62
CA ILE A 277 -17.04 3.52 16.89
C ILE A 277 -15.51 3.40 16.84
N ILE A 278 -14.97 2.28 16.37
CA ILE A 278 -13.53 2.07 16.24
C ILE A 278 -12.93 3.09 15.27
N VAL A 279 -13.53 3.27 14.10
CA VAL A 279 -13.07 4.26 13.10
C VAL A 279 -13.17 5.68 13.65
N PHE A 280 -14.27 6.01 14.33
CA PHE A 280 -14.43 7.31 14.98
C PHE A 280 -13.34 7.53 16.06
N TYR A 281 -13.10 6.53 16.92
CA TYR A 281 -12.06 6.60 17.94
C TYR A 281 -10.66 6.77 17.32
N ILE A 282 -10.32 5.98 16.28
CA ILE A 282 -9.02 6.05 15.59
C ILE A 282 -8.82 7.41 14.90
N ASN A 283 -9.88 8.10 14.49
CA ASN A 283 -9.78 9.43 13.91
C ASN A 283 -9.54 10.54 14.95
N THR A 284 -9.70 10.27 16.24
CA THR A 284 -9.31 11.22 17.29
C THR A 284 -7.77 11.23 17.46
N PRO A 285 -7.14 12.36 17.83
CA PRO A 285 -5.69 12.43 18.04
C PRO A 285 -5.17 11.38 19.04
N ARG A 286 -5.88 11.23 20.18
CA ARG A 286 -5.53 10.23 21.20
C ARG A 286 -5.75 8.79 20.73
N GLY A 287 -6.87 8.52 20.05
CA GLY A 287 -7.17 7.20 19.54
C GLY A 287 -6.19 6.77 18.44
N LYS A 288 -5.79 7.70 17.57
CA LYS A 288 -4.78 7.47 16.54
C LYS A 288 -3.42 7.11 17.15
N TYR A 289 -2.99 7.84 18.20
CA TYR A 289 -1.76 7.53 18.93
C TYR A 289 -1.84 6.14 19.58
N ASN A 290 -2.91 5.85 20.33
CA ASN A 290 -3.09 4.58 21.02
C ASN A 290 -3.16 3.39 20.04
N PHE A 291 -3.82 3.56 18.90
CA PHE A 291 -3.88 2.54 17.86
C PHE A 291 -2.51 2.27 17.23
N HIS A 292 -1.72 3.32 16.98
CA HIS A 292 -0.36 3.17 16.47
C HIS A 292 0.58 2.55 17.53
N TYR A 293 0.40 2.88 18.78
CA TYR A 293 1.14 2.27 19.88
C TYR A 293 0.78 0.78 20.04
N PHE A 294 -0.51 0.44 19.96
CA PHE A 294 -0.97 -0.95 19.95
C PHE A 294 -0.34 -1.76 18.81
N LYS A 295 -0.23 -1.19 17.61
CA LYS A 295 0.44 -1.84 16.48
C LYS A 295 1.89 -2.19 16.80
N TYR A 296 2.62 -1.33 17.50
CA TYR A 296 4.01 -1.61 17.90
C TYR A 296 4.12 -2.64 19.03
N LYS A 297 3.11 -2.75 19.87
CA LYS A 297 3.04 -3.77 20.94
C LYS A 297 2.34 -5.07 20.55
N MET A 298 1.83 -5.17 19.33
CA MET A 298 1.17 -6.38 18.85
C MET A 298 2.14 -7.57 18.91
N PRO A 299 1.73 -8.72 19.53
CA PRO A 299 2.57 -9.91 19.53
C PRO A 299 2.87 -10.35 18.10
N ILE A 300 4.06 -10.92 17.88
CA ILE A 300 4.58 -11.41 16.60
C ILE A 300 4.89 -10.30 15.59
N PHE A 301 3.99 -9.34 15.36
CA PHE A 301 4.12 -8.33 14.29
C PHE A 301 4.64 -6.97 14.78
N GLY A 302 4.48 -6.65 16.06
CA GLY A 302 4.78 -5.31 16.58
C GLY A 302 6.24 -4.90 16.39
N GLY A 303 7.15 -5.79 16.70
CA GLY A 303 8.58 -5.57 16.50
C GLY A 303 8.94 -5.35 15.03
N LEU A 304 8.34 -6.12 14.11
CA LEU A 304 8.54 -5.95 12.67
C LEU A 304 8.04 -4.58 12.17
N ILE A 305 6.83 -4.17 12.59
CA ILE A 305 6.26 -2.88 12.18
C ILE A 305 7.12 -1.73 12.69
N PHE A 306 7.59 -1.80 13.94
CA PHE A 306 8.50 -0.79 14.48
C PHE A 306 9.83 -0.77 13.74
N SER A 307 10.48 -1.93 13.53
CA SER A 307 11.76 -2.02 12.82
C SER A 307 11.66 -1.47 11.38
N LEU A 308 10.54 -1.71 10.69
CA LEU A 308 10.30 -1.14 9.35
C LEU A 308 10.17 0.39 9.38
N ASP A 309 9.40 0.94 10.31
CA ASP A 309 9.22 2.39 10.43
C ASP A 309 10.52 3.08 10.89
N PHE A 310 11.24 2.47 11.83
CA PHE A 310 12.52 2.98 12.31
C PHE A 310 13.61 2.88 11.25
N SER A 311 13.67 1.79 10.47
CA SER A 311 14.61 1.65 9.35
C SER A 311 14.41 2.75 8.30
N ARG A 312 13.15 3.06 7.96
CA ARG A 312 12.84 4.18 7.03
C ARG A 312 13.28 5.53 7.61
N PHE A 313 13.07 5.73 8.89
CA PHE A 313 13.51 6.93 9.60
C PHE A 313 15.04 7.07 9.58
N ILE A 314 15.78 6.01 9.92
CA ILE A 314 17.26 6.00 9.88
C ILE A 314 17.78 6.24 8.46
N GLN A 315 17.18 5.60 7.46
CA GLN A 315 17.52 5.79 6.04
C GLN A 315 17.31 7.26 5.60
N ALA A 316 16.26 7.89 6.08
CA ALA A 316 16.01 9.30 5.80
C ALA A 316 17.03 10.22 6.44
N ILE A 317 17.40 9.97 7.69
CA ILE A 317 18.43 10.75 8.38
C ILE A 317 19.79 10.53 7.70
N GLU A 318 20.18 9.27 7.45
CA GLU A 318 21.42 8.91 6.75
C GLU A 318 21.54 9.71 5.45
N LEU A 319 20.51 9.68 4.62
CA LEU A 319 20.48 10.39 3.36
C LEU A 319 20.67 11.90 3.50
N ASN A 320 19.91 12.51 4.41
CA ASN A 320 19.96 13.96 4.61
C ASN A 320 21.30 14.43 5.20
N VAL A 321 21.84 13.68 6.16
CA VAL A 321 23.15 13.97 6.77
C VAL A 321 24.29 13.74 5.76
N THR A 322 24.24 12.68 4.96
CA THR A 322 25.22 12.42 3.87
C THR A 322 25.24 13.58 2.86
N ASN A 323 24.10 14.21 2.63
CA ASN A 323 23.98 15.39 1.76
C ASN A 323 24.34 16.71 2.48
N GLY A 324 24.93 16.65 3.69
CA GLY A 324 25.43 17.81 4.43
C GLY A 324 24.39 18.56 5.25
N MET A 325 23.17 18.03 5.41
CA MET A 325 22.18 18.63 6.31
C MET A 325 22.60 18.44 7.77
N ARG A 326 22.34 19.45 8.61
CA ARG A 326 22.48 19.30 10.05
C ARG A 326 21.46 18.30 10.58
N ILE A 327 21.83 17.58 11.64
CA ILE A 327 20.95 16.56 12.24
C ILE A 327 19.57 17.10 12.63
N GLN A 328 19.50 18.35 13.09
CA GLN A 328 18.22 18.99 13.41
C GLN A 328 17.31 19.13 12.16
N GLU A 329 17.87 19.61 11.05
CA GLU A 329 17.17 19.79 9.79
C GLU A 329 16.77 18.41 9.22
N ALA A 330 17.67 17.42 9.32
CA ALA A 330 17.39 16.05 8.90
C ALA A 330 16.23 15.41 9.69
N LEU A 331 16.14 15.68 11.00
CA LEU A 331 15.01 15.24 11.83
C LEU A 331 13.70 15.93 11.43
N GLU A 332 13.72 17.25 11.18
CA GLU A 332 12.53 17.99 10.72
C GLU A 332 11.99 17.45 9.39
N VAL A 333 12.87 17.21 8.43
CA VAL A 333 12.50 16.60 7.15
C VAL A 333 11.93 15.18 7.35
N SER A 334 12.50 14.42 8.29
CA SER A 334 12.11 13.04 8.56
C SER A 334 10.72 12.91 9.18
N LYS A 335 10.15 13.96 9.79
CA LYS A 335 8.75 13.96 10.25
C LYS A 335 7.76 13.60 9.13
N ASN A 336 8.02 14.08 7.92
CA ASN A 336 7.11 13.90 6.78
C ASN A 336 7.14 12.48 6.18
N ILE A 337 8.07 11.65 6.62
CA ILE A 337 8.24 10.28 6.12
C ILE A 337 7.36 9.30 6.89
N THR A 338 7.21 9.54 8.18
CA THR A 338 6.42 8.65 9.04
C THR A 338 4.95 9.07 9.11
N LYS A 339 4.08 8.07 9.01
CA LYS A 339 2.63 8.25 9.25
C LYS A 339 2.23 7.77 10.65
N ASN A 340 3.17 7.18 11.38
CA ASN A 340 2.93 6.64 12.71
C ASN A 340 3.06 7.73 13.77
N GLN A 341 2.00 7.96 14.54
CA GLN A 341 1.96 9.05 15.54
C GLN A 341 2.94 8.83 16.68
N VAL A 342 3.27 7.59 17.02
CA VAL A 342 4.27 7.29 18.06
C VAL A 342 5.67 7.67 17.56
N MET A 343 6.02 7.26 16.35
CA MET A 343 7.30 7.61 15.73
C MET A 343 7.40 9.13 15.57
N LEU A 344 6.32 9.79 15.13
CA LEU A 344 6.28 11.25 15.00
C LEU A 344 6.54 11.94 16.35
N ALA A 345 5.90 11.49 17.42
CA ALA A 345 6.11 12.04 18.76
C ALA A 345 7.56 11.83 19.25
N LEU A 346 8.18 10.69 18.95
CA LEU A 346 9.59 10.45 19.27
C LEU A 346 10.51 11.42 18.50
N ILE A 347 10.27 11.63 17.21
CA ILE A 347 11.04 12.58 16.38
C ILE A 347 10.85 14.00 16.90
N GLU A 348 9.63 14.43 17.20
CA GLU A 348 9.36 15.78 17.75
C GLU A 348 10.05 16.00 19.09
N THR A 349 10.00 15.00 19.97
CA THR A 349 10.72 15.06 21.26
C THR A 349 12.23 15.11 21.02
N SER A 350 12.77 14.41 20.05
CA SER A 350 14.18 14.42 19.67
C SER A 350 14.63 15.81 19.17
N ILE A 351 13.81 16.48 18.38
CA ILE A 351 14.06 17.84 17.92
C ILE A 351 14.08 18.82 19.10
N ASN A 352 13.09 18.72 19.99
CA ASN A 352 13.02 19.54 21.20
C ASN A 352 14.26 19.32 22.11
N ASN A 353 14.71 18.07 22.22
CA ASN A 353 15.93 17.75 22.97
C ASN A 353 17.18 18.47 22.39
N ILE A 354 17.35 18.48 21.08
CA ILE A 354 18.46 19.22 20.45
C ILE A 354 18.38 20.72 20.80
N LEU A 355 17.20 21.31 20.70
CA LEU A 355 16.98 22.73 21.01
C LEU A 355 17.30 23.08 22.48
N THR A 356 17.12 22.13 23.38
CA THR A 356 17.39 22.28 24.81
C THR A 356 18.76 21.74 25.25
N GLY A 357 19.60 21.32 24.28
CA GLY A 357 20.97 20.83 24.55
C GLY A 357 21.06 19.37 25.01
N TYR A 358 19.95 18.63 24.92
CA TYR A 358 19.93 17.19 25.25
C TYR A 358 20.14 16.33 24.01
N SER A 359 20.49 15.06 24.23
CA SER A 359 20.66 14.09 23.14
C SER A 359 19.33 13.80 22.44
N TRP A 360 19.32 13.87 21.12
CA TRP A 360 18.15 13.50 20.30
C TRP A 360 17.85 12.00 20.32
N ILE A 361 18.80 11.17 20.77
CA ILE A 361 18.64 9.71 20.86
C ILE A 361 17.82 9.31 22.09
N LYS A 362 17.84 10.12 23.15
CA LYS A 362 17.22 9.83 24.43
C LYS A 362 15.74 9.41 24.32
N PRO A 363 14.86 10.06 23.53
CA PRO A 363 13.46 9.62 23.39
C PRO A 363 13.33 8.21 22.84
N PHE A 364 14.20 7.80 21.93
CA PHE A 364 14.23 6.44 21.39
C PHE A 364 14.68 5.42 22.43
N GLU A 365 15.66 5.77 23.25
CA GLU A 365 16.14 4.94 24.37
C GLU A 365 15.05 4.76 25.43
N ASP A 366 14.44 5.86 25.89
CA ASP A 366 13.42 5.87 26.93
C ASP A 366 12.11 5.19 26.47
N SER A 367 11.83 5.12 25.17
CA SER A 367 10.64 4.47 24.62
C SER A 367 10.58 2.96 24.86
N GLY A 368 11.74 2.31 25.03
CA GLY A 368 11.88 0.86 25.11
C GLY A 368 11.45 0.12 23.84
N LEU A 369 11.28 0.83 22.70
CA LEU A 369 10.95 0.26 21.41
C LEU A 369 12.21 -0.11 20.60
N CYS A 370 13.28 0.67 20.77
CA CYS A 370 14.58 0.39 20.17
C CYS A 370 15.34 -0.66 20.97
N SER A 371 16.10 -1.51 20.28
CA SER A 371 17.04 -2.40 20.93
C SER A 371 18.24 -1.61 21.48
N MET A 372 18.88 -2.16 22.52
CA MET A 372 20.11 -1.56 23.08
C MET A 372 21.20 -1.34 22.00
N MET A 373 21.35 -2.30 21.08
CA MET A 373 22.32 -2.19 19.98
C MET A 373 22.01 -1.00 19.06
N GLN A 374 20.73 -0.77 18.73
CA GLN A 374 20.32 0.34 17.87
C GLN A 374 20.64 1.70 18.49
N THR A 375 20.35 1.85 19.80
CA THR A 375 20.63 3.12 20.51
C THR A 375 22.12 3.33 20.75
N GLU A 376 22.87 2.28 21.06
CA GLU A 376 24.32 2.38 21.22
C GLU A 376 25.03 2.72 19.89
N MET A 377 24.62 2.14 18.76
CA MET A 377 25.18 2.51 17.45
C MET A 377 24.94 3.98 17.13
N LEU A 378 23.77 4.54 17.47
CA LEU A 378 23.51 5.97 17.30
C LEU A 378 24.39 6.83 18.22
N LYS A 379 24.59 6.43 19.48
CA LYS A 379 25.47 7.15 20.42
C LYS A 379 26.92 7.16 19.95
N ILE A 380 27.42 6.02 19.49
CA ILE A 380 28.77 5.90 18.92
C ILE A 380 28.90 6.80 17.69
N GLY A 381 27.88 6.80 16.79
CA GLY A 381 27.88 7.66 15.63
C GLY A 381 27.95 9.16 15.95
N MET A 382 27.32 9.59 17.04
CA MET A 382 27.40 10.98 17.51
C MET A 382 28.80 11.36 18.02
N GLN A 383 29.60 10.39 18.46
CA GLN A 383 30.96 10.62 18.97
C GLN A 383 32.05 10.45 17.90
N THR A 384 31.72 9.78 16.78
CA THR A 384 32.65 9.45 15.70
C THR A 384 32.16 10.04 14.38
N ASP A 385 31.77 9.19 13.44
CA ASP A 385 31.16 9.55 12.16
C ASP A 385 29.68 9.07 12.14
N LEU A 386 28.78 10.04 12.25
CA LEU A 386 27.35 9.76 12.25
C LEU A 386 26.89 9.12 10.94
N THR A 387 27.42 9.58 9.80
CA THR A 387 27.00 9.09 8.47
C THR A 387 27.38 7.63 8.27
N GLU A 388 28.63 7.27 8.60
CA GLU A 388 29.09 5.89 8.51
C GLU A 388 28.29 4.97 9.44
N MET A 389 28.02 5.46 10.67
CA MET A 389 27.31 4.65 11.67
C MET A 389 25.83 4.48 11.34
N LEU A 390 25.16 5.49 10.75
CA LEU A 390 23.79 5.38 10.24
C LEU A 390 23.71 4.34 9.11
N GLY A 391 24.68 4.31 8.20
CA GLY A 391 24.78 3.30 7.15
C GLY A 391 24.90 1.89 7.72
N LYS A 392 25.80 1.68 8.70
CA LYS A 392 25.94 0.40 9.40
C LYS A 392 24.68 0.00 10.17
N LEU A 393 24.02 0.95 10.82
CA LEU A 393 22.77 0.72 11.53
C LEU A 393 21.67 0.29 10.57
N ARG A 394 21.55 0.94 9.41
CA ARG A 394 20.60 0.55 8.37
C ARG A 394 20.82 -0.88 7.87
N GLU A 395 22.08 -1.25 7.63
CA GLU A 395 22.45 -2.61 7.23
C GLU A 395 22.06 -3.63 8.32
N TYR A 396 22.43 -3.34 9.58
CA TYR A 396 22.04 -4.16 10.74
C TYR A 396 20.50 -4.33 10.81
N MET A 397 19.76 -3.25 10.65
CA MET A 397 18.29 -3.28 10.70
C MET A 397 17.70 -4.09 9.54
N ASN A 398 18.27 -4.02 8.34
CA ASN A 398 17.81 -4.82 7.20
C ASN A 398 17.99 -6.32 7.47
N ILE A 399 19.08 -6.71 8.13
CA ILE A 399 19.33 -8.09 8.56
C ILE A 399 18.33 -8.49 9.65
N ASP A 400 18.11 -7.64 10.65
CA ASP A 400 17.16 -7.89 11.75
C ASP A 400 15.71 -8.02 11.24
N ILE A 401 15.27 -7.14 10.34
CA ILE A 401 13.98 -7.22 9.66
C ILE A 401 13.85 -8.55 8.91
N LYS A 402 14.87 -8.94 8.15
CA LYS A 402 14.87 -10.22 7.42
C LYS A 402 14.73 -11.41 8.36
N ASN A 403 15.53 -11.45 9.42
CA ASN A 403 15.49 -12.51 10.43
C ASN A 403 14.12 -12.58 11.13
N THR A 404 13.54 -11.42 11.45
CA THR A 404 12.21 -11.33 12.06
C THR A 404 11.13 -11.83 11.11
N MET A 405 11.20 -11.49 9.81
CA MET A 405 10.30 -12.01 8.78
C MET A 405 10.41 -13.54 8.64
N GLU A 406 11.63 -14.09 8.67
CA GLU A 406 11.85 -15.53 8.60
C GLU A 406 11.26 -16.23 9.84
N LYS A 407 11.44 -15.69 11.04
CA LYS A 407 10.80 -16.18 12.27
C LYS A 407 9.26 -16.17 12.17
N ILE A 408 8.68 -15.05 11.70
CA ILE A 408 7.24 -14.96 11.50
C ILE A 408 6.77 -16.01 10.49
N THR A 409 7.47 -16.16 9.37
CA THR A 409 7.14 -17.17 8.35
C THR A 409 7.19 -18.59 8.91
N ALA A 410 8.15 -18.88 9.77
CA ALA A 410 8.30 -20.20 10.40
C ALA A 410 7.21 -20.47 11.44
N VAL A 411 6.75 -19.45 12.19
CA VAL A 411 5.74 -19.62 13.25
C VAL A 411 4.30 -19.60 12.70
N MET A 412 4.05 -18.91 11.59
CA MET A 412 2.70 -18.76 11.04
C MET A 412 1.97 -20.08 10.74
N PRO A 413 2.61 -21.12 10.15
CA PRO A 413 1.93 -22.40 9.94
C PRO A 413 1.45 -23.03 11.24
N GLN A 414 2.24 -22.97 12.33
CA GLN A 414 1.85 -23.54 13.63
C GLN A 414 0.62 -22.83 14.21
N VAL A 415 0.56 -21.49 14.09
CA VAL A 415 -0.62 -20.71 14.52
C VAL A 415 -1.85 -21.12 13.71
N VAL A 416 -1.71 -21.25 12.38
CA VAL A 416 -2.80 -21.70 11.51
C VAL A 416 -3.25 -23.11 11.87
N TYR A 417 -2.33 -24.06 12.03
CA TYR A 417 -2.68 -25.44 12.40
C TYR A 417 -3.34 -25.53 13.77
N SER A 418 -2.93 -24.71 14.73
CA SER A 418 -3.59 -24.65 16.04
C SER A 418 -5.04 -24.18 15.91
N VAL A 419 -5.30 -23.15 15.10
CA VAL A 419 -6.67 -22.69 14.84
C VAL A 419 -7.48 -23.74 14.09
N VAL A 420 -6.92 -24.38 13.07
CA VAL A 420 -7.54 -25.51 12.36
C VAL A 420 -7.91 -26.63 13.34
N GLY A 421 -6.98 -26.99 14.24
CA GLY A 421 -7.22 -28.01 15.26
C GLY A 421 -8.41 -27.68 16.18
N VAL A 422 -8.51 -26.44 16.66
CA VAL A 422 -9.65 -25.99 17.48
C VAL A 422 -10.95 -26.05 16.68
N VAL A 423 -10.94 -25.60 15.42
CA VAL A 423 -12.12 -25.65 14.52
C VAL A 423 -12.54 -27.10 14.24
N LEU A 424 -11.59 -28.00 14.02
CA LEU A 424 -11.89 -29.42 13.81
C LEU A 424 -12.49 -30.08 15.07
N ILE A 425 -11.95 -29.79 16.25
CA ILE A 425 -12.53 -30.29 17.51
C ILE A 425 -13.97 -29.81 17.66
N PHE A 426 -14.20 -28.51 17.40
CA PHE A 426 -15.55 -27.95 17.42
C PHE A 426 -16.47 -28.64 16.41
N PHE A 427 -16.03 -28.88 15.20
CA PHE A 427 -16.77 -29.58 14.14
C PHE A 427 -17.12 -31.02 14.53
N VAL A 428 -16.15 -31.73 15.12
CA VAL A 428 -16.36 -33.08 15.68
C VAL A 428 -17.44 -33.03 16.77
N CYS A 429 -17.38 -32.12 17.70
CA CYS A 429 -18.38 -31.98 18.75
C CYS A 429 -19.79 -31.67 18.22
N VAL A 430 -19.90 -30.84 17.21
CA VAL A 430 -21.20 -30.41 16.66
C VAL A 430 -21.83 -31.45 15.73
N ILE A 431 -21.03 -32.23 15.00
CA ILE A 431 -21.51 -33.16 13.95
C ILE A 431 -21.32 -34.62 14.35
N LEU A 432 -20.15 -35.04 14.80
CA LEU A 432 -19.85 -36.46 15.02
C LEU A 432 -20.50 -36.98 16.30
N VAL A 433 -20.58 -36.17 17.38
CA VAL A 433 -21.20 -36.58 18.64
C VAL A 433 -22.67 -36.91 18.45
N PRO A 434 -23.53 -36.12 17.75
CA PRO A 434 -24.89 -36.50 17.45
C PRO A 434 -24.99 -37.83 16.69
N ILE A 435 -24.17 -38.02 15.65
CA ILE A 435 -24.15 -39.24 14.85
C ILE A 435 -23.88 -40.47 15.72
N ILE A 436 -22.84 -40.37 16.58
CA ILE A 436 -22.50 -41.47 17.50
C ILE A 436 -23.65 -41.76 18.46
N GLN A 437 -24.33 -40.75 18.98
CA GLN A 437 -25.49 -40.96 19.88
C GLN A 437 -26.60 -41.72 19.20
N VAL A 438 -26.92 -41.42 17.93
CA VAL A 438 -27.94 -42.17 17.16
C VAL A 438 -27.53 -43.62 17.02
N TYR A 439 -26.32 -43.90 16.58
CA TYR A 439 -25.85 -45.30 16.38
C TYR A 439 -25.73 -46.08 17.68
N MET A 440 -25.22 -45.49 18.75
CA MET A 440 -25.13 -46.14 20.07
C MET A 440 -26.50 -46.32 20.73
N GLY A 441 -27.41 -45.37 20.61
CA GLY A 441 -28.77 -45.48 21.10
C GLY A 441 -29.49 -46.68 20.45
N ASN A 442 -29.47 -46.76 19.14
CA ASN A 442 -30.03 -47.90 18.41
C ASN A 442 -29.39 -49.26 18.73
N PHE A 443 -28.05 -49.26 18.91
CA PHE A 443 -27.36 -50.48 19.29
C PHE A 443 -27.75 -50.97 20.70
N LEU A 444 -27.91 -50.06 21.65
CA LEU A 444 -28.34 -50.39 23.02
C LEU A 444 -29.81 -50.85 23.05
N PHE A 445 -30.72 -50.25 22.27
CA PHE A 445 -32.11 -50.73 22.15
C PHE A 445 -32.21 -52.06 21.44
N SER A 446 -31.45 -52.27 20.36
CA SER A 446 -31.42 -53.58 19.68
C SER A 446 -30.81 -54.68 20.52
N ALA A 447 -29.80 -54.36 21.36
CA ALA A 447 -29.18 -55.32 22.27
C ALA A 447 -30.03 -55.66 23.50
N ALA A 448 -30.94 -54.74 23.87
CA ALA A 448 -31.93 -54.95 24.97
C ALA A 448 -33.18 -55.74 24.52
N GLY A 449 -33.34 -56.08 23.24
CA GLY A 449 -34.41 -56.94 22.75
C GLY A 449 -35.76 -56.23 22.74
N VAL A 450 -35.85 -54.90 22.64
CA VAL A 450 -37.07 -54.12 22.51
C VAL A 450 -37.13 -53.54 21.08
#